data_fe69903ecb3ad55ef9506b47272c497e
#
_entry.id   fe69903ecb3ad55ef9506b47272c497e
#
_cell.length_a   1.000
_cell.length_b   1.000
_cell.length_c   1.000
_cell.angle_alpha   90.00
_cell.angle_beta   90.00
_cell.angle_gamma   90.00
#
_symmetry.space_group_name_H-M   'P 1'
#
loop_
_entity.id
_entity.type
_entity.pdbx_description
1 polymer ?
#
loop_
_entity_poly.entity_id
_entity_poly.type
_entity_poly.pdbx_seq_one_letter_code
_entity_poly.pdbx_strand_id
1 'polypeptide(L)'
;MKKLSKQLTTKQESFLEHLLETGGDSKKAAELAGYTTHWAVVKSLKNEIIDLASNILAHSAPQAAQKLVTVMESNEPIPQASMRVQAAQTILDRVGLGKRDTLDVKHEVTGGVFILPAKEEIIINEGTSYLEA
;
A
#
# COMPACT_ATOMS: atom_id res chain seq x y z
N MET A 1 2.37 22.17 -10.28
CA MET A 1 2.01 22.97 -9.09
C MET A 1 2.83 22.52 -7.90
N LYS A 2 3.58 23.40 -7.31
CA LYS A 2 4.22 23.11 -6.02
C LYS A 2 3.12 22.99 -4.98
N LYS A 3 2.95 21.79 -4.42
CA LYS A 3 2.21 21.60 -3.18
C LYS A 3 2.88 22.50 -2.14
N LEU A 4 2.20 23.54 -1.74
CA LEU A 4 2.62 24.30 -0.56
C LEU A 4 2.72 23.32 0.58
N SER A 5 3.92 23.03 1.02
CA SER A 5 4.13 22.25 2.22
C SER A 5 3.47 23.01 3.37
N LYS A 6 2.45 22.39 3.93
CA LYS A 6 1.78 22.93 5.11
C LYS A 6 2.84 23.09 6.19
N GLN A 7 3.09 24.32 6.60
CA GLN A 7 4.00 24.57 7.69
C GLN A 7 3.41 23.98 8.97
N LEU A 8 4.12 23.06 9.56
CA LEU A 8 3.74 22.45 10.83
C LEU A 8 4.06 23.42 11.96
N THR A 9 3.23 23.40 12.99
CA THR A 9 3.57 24.09 14.23
C THR A 9 4.62 23.31 15.01
N THR A 10 5.39 23.99 15.84
CA THR A 10 6.41 23.36 16.70
C THR A 10 5.83 22.19 17.50
N LYS A 11 4.60 22.34 17.96
CA LYS A 11 3.89 21.29 18.70
C LYS A 11 3.55 20.08 17.84
N GLN A 12 3.19 20.31 16.58
CA GLN A 12 2.94 19.24 15.62
C GLN A 12 4.22 18.49 15.24
N GLU A 13 5.31 19.20 15.04
CA GLU A 13 6.62 18.61 14.80
C GLU A 13 7.06 17.74 15.99
N SER A 14 6.93 18.26 17.19
CA SER A 14 7.22 17.52 18.43
C SER A 14 6.38 16.24 18.55
N PHE A 15 5.12 16.30 18.17
CA PHE A 15 4.27 15.09 18.14
C PHE A 15 4.82 14.03 17.18
N LEU A 16 5.23 14.40 15.97
CA LEU A 16 5.77 13.46 14.99
C LEU A 16 7.11 12.87 15.45
N GLU A 17 7.96 13.66 16.10
CA GLU A 17 9.21 13.17 16.68
C GLU A 17 8.94 12.14 17.79
N HIS A 18 8.05 12.47 18.71
CA HIS A 18 7.68 11.55 19.79
C HIS A 18 6.96 10.30 19.27
N LEU A 19 6.26 10.40 18.15
CA LEU A 19 5.64 9.24 17.51
C LEU A 19 6.70 8.22 17.05
N LEU A 20 7.84 8.68 16.54
CA LEU A 20 8.98 7.82 16.22
C LEU A 20 9.63 7.24 17.48
N GLU A 21 9.86 8.06 18.48
CA GLU A 21 10.53 7.66 19.73
C GLU A 21 9.72 6.63 20.52
N THR A 22 8.40 6.76 20.50
CA THR A 22 7.49 5.83 21.21
C THR A 22 7.16 4.57 20.41
N GLY A 23 7.77 4.40 19.22
CA GLY A 23 7.50 3.23 18.38
C GLY A 23 6.10 3.21 17.78
N GLY A 24 5.50 4.37 17.56
CA GLY A 24 4.19 4.51 16.93
C GLY A 24 3.01 4.63 17.91
N ASP A 25 3.27 4.79 19.20
CA ASP A 25 2.22 4.99 20.19
C ASP A 25 1.72 6.44 20.16
N SER A 26 0.64 6.67 19.42
CA SER A 26 0.06 8.01 19.24
C SER A 26 -0.44 8.64 20.54
N LYS A 27 -0.87 7.85 21.51
CA LYS A 27 -1.35 8.35 22.79
C LYS A 27 -0.20 8.94 23.60
N LYS A 28 0.87 8.18 23.76
CA LYS A 28 2.07 8.65 24.46
C LYS A 28 2.72 9.83 23.76
N ALA A 29 2.81 9.78 22.43
CA ALA A 29 3.36 10.88 21.64
C ALA A 29 2.57 12.17 21.84
N ALA A 30 1.25 12.10 21.88
CA ALA A 30 0.40 13.25 22.13
C ALA A 30 0.59 13.82 23.54
N GLU A 31 0.68 12.96 24.54
CA GLU A 31 0.94 13.36 25.92
C GLU A 31 2.30 14.06 26.05
N LEU A 32 3.35 13.52 25.44
CA LEU A 32 4.69 14.11 25.45
C LEU A 32 4.75 15.46 24.71
N ALA A 33 3.99 15.59 23.64
CA ALA A 33 3.89 16.84 22.88
C ALA A 33 2.97 17.88 23.55
N GLY A 34 2.28 17.50 24.63
CA GLY A 34 1.40 18.41 25.38
C GLY A 34 -0.01 18.54 24.80
N TYR A 35 -0.50 17.53 24.11
CA TYR A 35 -1.89 17.47 23.66
C TYR A 35 -2.76 16.75 24.70
N THR A 36 -3.97 17.23 24.86
CA THR A 36 -4.95 16.63 25.78
C THR A 36 -5.65 15.41 25.15
N THR A 37 -5.83 15.43 23.84
CA THR A 37 -6.47 14.35 23.10
C THR A 37 -5.63 13.96 21.88
N HIS A 38 -5.35 12.66 21.74
CA HIS A 38 -4.55 12.17 20.61
C HIS A 38 -5.36 12.07 19.30
N TRP A 39 -6.67 11.85 19.38
CA TRP A 39 -7.52 11.69 18.21
C TRP A 39 -7.53 12.92 17.30
N ALA A 40 -7.63 14.10 17.90
CA ALA A 40 -7.66 15.35 17.15
C ALA A 40 -6.34 15.59 16.39
N VAL A 41 -5.22 15.31 17.03
CA VAL A 41 -3.89 15.46 16.43
C VAL A 41 -3.68 14.46 15.31
N VAL A 42 -4.02 13.20 15.54
CA VAL A 42 -3.92 12.14 14.52
C VAL A 42 -4.76 12.48 13.30
N LYS A 43 -5.96 12.98 13.52
CA LYS A 43 -6.86 13.40 12.43
C LYS A 43 -6.28 14.57 11.64
N SER A 44 -5.72 15.57 12.33
CA SER A 44 -5.16 16.76 11.68
C SER A 44 -3.86 16.48 10.93
N LEU A 45 -3.06 15.53 11.40
CA LEU A 45 -1.75 15.16 10.85
C LEU A 45 -1.79 13.83 10.07
N LYS A 46 -2.95 13.41 9.61
CA LYS A 46 -3.12 12.12 8.94
C LYS A 46 -2.14 11.94 7.76
N ASN A 47 -1.98 12.95 6.92
CA ASN A 47 -1.11 12.86 5.75
C ASN A 47 0.37 12.79 6.17
N GLU A 48 0.77 13.57 7.15
CA GLU A 48 2.13 13.59 7.67
C GLU A 48 2.48 12.26 8.36
N ILE A 49 1.53 11.66 9.05
CA ILE A 49 1.70 10.32 9.66
C ILE A 49 1.85 9.25 8.59
N ILE A 50 1.06 9.31 7.51
CA ILE A 50 1.18 8.37 6.38
C ILE A 50 2.54 8.51 5.70
N ASP A 51 2.99 9.75 5.47
CA ASP A 51 4.30 10.01 4.89
C ASP A 51 5.43 9.47 5.79
N LEU A 52 5.30 9.65 7.09
CA LEU A 52 6.24 9.12 8.07
C LEU A 52 6.31 7.58 8.02
N ALA A 53 5.15 6.93 8.00
CA ALA A 53 5.07 5.48 7.88
C ALA A 53 5.68 4.98 6.57
N SER A 54 5.43 5.66 5.47
CA SER A 54 6.01 5.34 4.16
C SER A 54 7.54 5.47 4.18
N ASN A 55 8.06 6.48 4.84
CA ASN A 55 9.51 6.66 5.01
C ASN A 55 10.13 5.53 5.85
N ILE A 56 9.47 5.11 6.93
CA ILE A 56 9.93 3.98 7.74
C ILE A 56 10.00 2.71 6.91
N LEU A 57 8.98 2.42 6.10
CA LEU A 57 8.97 1.27 5.21
C LEU A 57 10.09 1.35 4.16
N ALA A 58 10.31 2.53 3.58
CA ALA A 58 11.36 2.75 2.61
C ALA A 58 12.75 2.51 3.22
N HIS A 59 12.99 2.97 4.44
CA HIS A 59 14.22 2.71 5.16
C HIS A 59 14.42 1.22 5.51
N SER A 60 13.33 0.50 5.73
CA SER A 60 13.37 -0.93 6.07
C SER A 60 13.48 -1.83 4.84
N ALA A 61 13.22 -1.32 3.65
CA ALA A 61 13.19 -2.12 2.42
C ALA A 61 14.52 -2.85 2.12
N PRO A 62 15.71 -2.21 2.23
CA PRO A 62 16.96 -2.92 2.03
C PRO A 62 17.16 -4.06 3.01
N GLN A 63 16.77 -3.87 4.27
CA GLN A 63 16.87 -4.91 5.29
C GLN A 63 15.92 -6.08 5.00
N ALA A 64 14.70 -5.78 4.54
CA ALA A 64 13.74 -6.79 4.14
C ALA A 64 14.27 -7.63 2.97
N ALA A 65 14.87 -6.98 1.97
CA ALA A 65 15.49 -7.67 0.83
C ALA A 65 16.63 -8.59 1.29
N GLN A 66 17.50 -8.12 2.17
CA GLN A 66 18.58 -8.94 2.71
C GLN A 66 18.08 -10.13 3.52
N LYS A 67 16.98 -9.96 4.26
CA LYS A 67 16.37 -11.07 5.01
C LYS A 67 15.85 -12.16 4.08
N LEU A 68 15.25 -11.80 2.94
CA LEU A 68 14.82 -12.77 1.95
C LEU A 68 16.00 -13.54 1.38
N VAL A 69 17.08 -12.87 1.03
CA VAL A 69 18.31 -13.50 0.53
C VAL A 69 18.90 -14.45 1.57
N THR A 70 18.97 -14.02 2.84
CA THR A 70 19.48 -14.85 3.95
C THR A 70 18.64 -16.12 4.11
N VAL A 71 17.34 -16.03 4.05
CA VAL A 71 16.45 -17.20 4.16
C VAL A 71 16.65 -18.13 2.97
N MET A 72 16.80 -17.57 1.77
CA MET A 72 17.03 -18.35 0.55
C MET A 72 18.37 -19.11 0.58
N GLU A 73 19.42 -18.51 1.11
CA GLU A 73 20.77 -19.07 1.16
C GLU A 73 21.01 -19.99 2.37
N SER A 74 20.14 -19.98 3.36
CA SER A 74 20.30 -20.74 4.59
C SER A 74 20.14 -22.23 4.34
N ASN A 75 21.13 -23.00 4.79
CA ASN A 75 21.06 -24.45 4.79
C ASN A 75 20.55 -25.03 6.13
N GLU A 76 20.36 -24.17 7.11
CA GLU A 76 19.84 -24.54 8.42
C GLU A 76 18.41 -24.05 8.62
N PRO A 77 17.61 -24.78 9.43
CA PRO A 77 16.26 -24.34 9.72
C PRO A 77 16.27 -22.99 10.44
N ILE A 78 15.55 -22.03 9.89
CA ILE A 78 15.36 -20.71 10.51
C ILE A 78 14.03 -20.72 11.27
N PRO A 79 14.03 -20.42 12.57
CA PRO A 79 12.77 -20.33 13.32
C PRO A 79 11.83 -19.31 12.69
N GLN A 80 10.58 -19.70 12.50
CA GLN A 80 9.53 -18.85 11.91
C GLN A 80 9.90 -18.27 10.54
N ALA A 81 10.64 -19.01 9.73
CA ALA A 81 11.10 -18.56 8.42
C ALA A 81 9.96 -18.06 7.53
N SER A 82 8.85 -18.79 7.47
CA SER A 82 7.69 -18.41 6.66
C SER A 82 7.10 -17.06 7.09
N MET A 83 7.00 -16.80 8.38
CA MET A 83 6.48 -15.53 8.89
C MET A 83 7.45 -14.38 8.63
N ARG A 84 8.74 -14.62 8.75
CA ARG A 84 9.76 -13.61 8.44
C ARG A 84 9.79 -13.26 6.95
N VAL A 85 9.69 -14.26 6.09
CA VAL A 85 9.57 -14.06 4.64
C VAL A 85 8.32 -13.28 4.30
N GLN A 86 7.19 -13.63 4.89
CA GLN A 86 5.93 -12.95 4.67
C GLN A 86 5.99 -11.47 5.10
N ALA A 87 6.59 -11.19 6.25
CA ALA A 87 6.79 -9.83 6.72
C ALA A 87 7.69 -9.03 5.77
N ALA A 88 8.81 -9.61 5.34
CA ALA A 88 9.72 -8.97 4.40
C ALA A 88 9.06 -8.70 3.04
N GLN A 89 8.30 -9.65 2.52
CA GLN A 89 7.53 -9.48 1.28
C GLN A 89 6.50 -8.36 1.42
N THR A 90 5.81 -8.29 2.56
CA THR A 90 4.84 -7.23 2.81
C THR A 90 5.49 -5.84 2.79
N ILE A 91 6.67 -5.69 3.38
CA ILE A 91 7.42 -4.42 3.34
C ILE A 91 7.78 -4.07 1.90
N LEU A 92 8.32 -5.01 1.14
CA LEU A 92 8.73 -4.79 -0.25
C LEU A 92 7.53 -4.45 -1.14
N ASP A 93 6.40 -5.10 -0.95
CA ASP A 93 5.16 -4.80 -1.67
C ASP A 93 4.69 -3.36 -1.40
N ARG A 94 4.79 -2.91 -0.16
CA ARG A 94 4.38 -1.56 0.25
C ARG A 94 5.26 -0.47 -0.35
N VAL A 95 6.53 -0.75 -0.59
CA VAL A 95 7.46 0.20 -1.23
C VAL A 95 7.49 0.06 -2.75
N GLY A 96 6.69 -0.83 -3.33
CA GLY A 96 6.55 -0.99 -4.77
C GLY A 96 7.54 -1.93 -5.44
N LEU A 97 8.26 -2.74 -4.67
CA LEU A 97 9.21 -3.75 -5.17
C LEU A 97 8.61 -5.17 -5.20
N GLY A 98 7.34 -5.29 -4.87
CA GLY A 98 6.65 -6.57 -4.86
C GLY A 98 6.26 -7.06 -6.25
N LYS A 99 5.69 -8.25 -6.27
CA LYS A 99 5.14 -8.84 -7.48
C LYS A 99 4.05 -7.92 -8.04
N ARG A 100 4.30 -7.38 -9.22
CA ARG A 100 3.32 -6.57 -9.92
C ARG A 100 2.40 -7.49 -10.71
N ASP A 101 1.24 -7.74 -10.20
CA ASP A 101 0.14 -8.20 -11.02
C ASP A 101 -0.44 -6.96 -11.72
N THR A 102 0.25 -6.50 -12.75
CA THR A 102 -0.27 -5.42 -13.57
C THR A 102 -1.37 -5.97 -14.46
N LEU A 103 -2.58 -5.91 -13.98
CA LEU A 103 -3.74 -5.87 -14.86
C LEU A 103 -3.81 -4.44 -15.41
N ASP A 104 -3.06 -4.19 -16.47
CA ASP A 104 -3.13 -2.93 -17.19
C ASP A 104 -4.43 -2.91 -18.00
N VAL A 105 -5.53 -2.68 -17.32
CA VAL A 105 -6.80 -2.42 -18.00
C VAL A 105 -6.76 -0.96 -18.43
N LYS A 106 -6.14 -0.73 -19.60
CA LYS A 106 -6.29 0.55 -20.26
C LYS A 106 -7.71 0.68 -20.75
N HIS A 107 -8.53 1.29 -19.93
CA HIS A 107 -9.79 1.84 -20.42
C HIS A 107 -9.48 3.17 -21.09
N GLU A 108 -9.15 3.12 -22.37
CA GLU A 108 -9.26 4.31 -23.19
C GLU A 108 -10.73 4.56 -23.47
N VAL A 109 -11.35 5.37 -22.63
CA VAL A 109 -12.67 5.91 -22.95
C VAL A 109 -12.46 7.10 -23.87
N THR A 110 -12.30 6.82 -25.15
CA THR A 110 -12.36 7.84 -26.18
C THR A 110 -13.81 8.12 -26.50
N GLY A 111 -14.28 9.28 -26.08
CA GLY A 111 -15.47 9.92 -26.65
C GLY A 111 -16.83 9.41 -26.19
N GLY A 112 -16.94 8.77 -25.06
CA GLY A 112 -18.23 8.53 -24.41
C GLY A 112 -19.26 7.69 -25.17
N VAL A 113 -18.88 7.04 -26.24
CA VAL A 113 -19.74 6.09 -26.95
C VAL A 113 -19.30 4.69 -26.57
N PHE A 114 -20.04 4.10 -25.68
CA PHE A 114 -19.89 2.69 -25.39
C PHE A 114 -20.56 1.92 -26.52
N ILE A 115 -19.77 1.52 -27.51
CA ILE A 115 -20.25 0.54 -28.47
C ILE A 115 -20.04 -0.81 -27.78
N LEU A 116 -21.08 -1.29 -27.14
CA LEU A 116 -21.14 -2.70 -26.83
C LEU A 116 -20.96 -3.44 -28.15
N PRO A 117 -20.03 -4.41 -28.21
CA PRO A 117 -20.02 -5.29 -29.34
C PRO A 117 -21.46 -5.79 -29.50
N ALA A 118 -21.95 -5.65 -30.71
CA ALA A 118 -23.25 -6.22 -31.05
C ALA A 118 -23.23 -7.60 -30.41
N LYS A 119 -24.16 -7.81 -29.53
CA LYS A 119 -24.42 -9.14 -29.05
C LYS A 119 -24.59 -9.93 -30.30
N GLU A 120 -23.52 -10.58 -30.74
CA GLU A 120 -23.70 -11.64 -31.68
C GLU A 120 -24.64 -12.56 -30.95
N GLU A 121 -25.90 -12.40 -31.26
CA GLU A 121 -26.75 -13.53 -31.17
C GLU A 121 -26.00 -14.58 -31.92
N ILE A 122 -25.26 -15.35 -31.20
CA ILE A 122 -24.97 -16.65 -31.65
C ILE A 122 -26.37 -17.21 -31.88
N ILE A 123 -26.81 -17.06 -33.05
CA ILE A 123 -27.90 -17.83 -33.53
C ILE A 123 -27.33 -19.20 -33.57
N ILE A 124 -27.53 -19.72 -32.50
CA ILE A 124 -27.43 -21.13 -32.41
C ILE A 124 -28.58 -21.58 -33.24
N ASN A 125 -28.53 -21.65 -34.39
CA ASN A 125 -29.36 -22.00 -35.12
C ASN A 125 -29.72 -23.15 -35.04
N GLU A 126 -29.73 -22.59 -34.81
CA GLU A 126 -30.06 -22.96 -34.90
C GLU A 126 -30.13 -23.58 -35.23
N GLY A 127 -30.09 -24.12 -35.18
CA GLY A 127 -30.19 -24.70 -35.45
C GLY A 127 -30.49 -25.18 -35.81
N THR A 128 -30.68 -24.97 -35.77
CA THR A 128 -30.92 -25.16 -36.22
C THR A 128 -30.83 -25.55 -36.74
N SER A 129 -30.78 -25.59 -36.87
CA SER A 129 -30.71 -25.95 -37.41
C SER A 129 -30.13 -26.84 -37.37
N TYR A 130 -29.74 -27.23 -36.83
CA TYR A 130 -29.53 -27.98 -36.84
C TYR A 130 -30.33 -28.65 -36.64
N LEU A 131 -30.98 -28.47 -36.52
CA LEU A 131 -31.83 -28.78 -36.50
C LEU A 131 -32.60 -28.62 -37.40
N GLU A 132 -32.63 -28.47 -38.03
CA GLU A 132 -33.18 -28.35 -38.86
C GLU A 132 -33.01 -28.81 -39.62
N ALA A 133 -33.00 -29.20 -39.50
CA ALA A 133 -32.94 -29.47 -40.42
C ALA A 133 -33.58 -29.51 -40.69
#